data_b3fbe8e77d6e5eb48ba0f3f6c0a4c367
#
_entry.id   b3fbe8e77d6e5eb48ba0f3f6c0a4c367
#
_cell.length_a   1.000
_cell.length_b   1.000
_cell.length_c   1.000
_cell.angle_alpha   90.00
_cell.angle_beta   90.00
_cell.angle_gamma   90.00
#
_symmetry.space_group_name_H-M   'P 1'
#
loop_
_entity.id
_entity.type
_entity.pdbx_description
1 polymer ?
#
loop_
_entity_poly.entity_id
_entity_poly.type
_entity_poly.pdbx_seq_one_letter_code
_entity_poly.pdbx_strand_id
1 'polypeptide(L)'
;MKRISLNNNVRRTGNEAQHSSLSIIYYPLSILIILSLFFSCTDMVPTKEVRLIDSLNGTAYAYRYRNLDSSYKYAEQAYSKVNFYKSGKAEALNNLGFWAFMNMDFDRAEVSHKEVYKLTKNELELLIADIGLMKICQRTAMNKEFYDYRNSALRRMKRIREESDLFADRHEKLRLDYAFTEFFIVSAIYYYYLQQRQEAIASLSHIPEEEALADTNQLLYYHYLKGAASLVEAKTPEERKLREFDHLYYTWRAAVQSNHPYFEGNGLQGLANLMASSDSFEFFQTRRGHMLEQFALPVDSLLPLRMAQLALERFRQYNDLYQIAGAYVSIGKYLNAHGRYSEALDTLTKALDCVNRHHILYYHHEADTLDKLHTFAEGDTTYTGVPWIAQENVKTVPEWISRIREQLSVSYAGLGMKYASDYNRNIYLDILNF
;
A
#
# COMPACT_ATOMS: atom_id res chain seq x y z
N MET A 1 61.74 -52.14 49.36
CA MET A 1 63.20 -52.46 49.41
C MET A 1 63.99 -51.28 48.86
N LYS A 2 64.88 -50.83 49.64
CA LYS A 2 66.17 -50.12 49.44
C LYS A 2 66.11 -48.83 48.68
N ARG A 3 66.27 -47.68 49.31
CA ARG A 3 67.51 -47.09 49.84
C ARG A 3 68.53 -46.83 48.71
N ILE A 4 69.05 -45.70 48.50
CA ILE A 4 69.98 -44.80 49.22
C ILE A 4 70.59 -43.91 48.14
N SER A 5 71.05 -42.79 48.15
CA SER A 5 71.42 -41.73 49.07
C SER A 5 72.19 -40.65 48.28
N LEU A 6 72.09 -39.44 48.71
CA LEU A 6 73.23 -38.51 48.96
C LEU A 6 74.15 -38.19 47.75
N ASN A 7 74.50 -37.01 47.37
CA ASN A 7 75.00 -35.91 48.20
C ASN A 7 75.36 -34.67 47.35
N ASN A 8 75.12 -33.57 47.88
CA ASN A 8 75.98 -32.39 48.05
C ASN A 8 76.61 -31.59 46.87
N ASN A 9 76.32 -30.34 47.05
CA ASN A 9 77.21 -29.15 46.89
C ASN A 9 77.48 -28.63 45.48
N VAL A 10 77.41 -27.37 45.19
CA VAL A 10 77.96 -26.16 45.84
C VAL A 10 77.42 -24.92 45.04
N ARG A 11 77.08 -23.91 45.78
CA ARG A 11 77.09 -22.47 45.53
C ARG A 11 77.71 -21.95 44.24
N ARG A 12 76.97 -21.04 43.47
CA ARG A 12 77.32 -19.61 43.35
C ARG A 12 76.64 -18.98 42.12
N THR A 13 75.96 -17.88 42.44
CA THR A 13 75.99 -16.57 41.75
C THR A 13 75.35 -16.56 40.35
N GLY A 14 74.37 -15.77 40.15
CA GLY A 14 74.32 -14.38 40.08
C GLY A 14 73.03 -13.90 39.46
N ASN A 15 72.61 -12.78 39.89
CA ASN A 15 71.60 -11.93 39.23
C ASN A 15 71.71 -11.87 37.74
N GLU A 16 70.70 -12.38 37.04
CA GLU A 16 70.30 -11.95 35.65
C GLU A 16 69.10 -12.76 35.15
N ALA A 17 67.94 -12.55 35.73
CA ALA A 17 66.72 -13.11 35.19
C ALA A 17 65.44 -12.38 35.67
N GLN A 18 65.46 -11.05 35.70
CA GLN A 18 64.25 -10.28 36.06
C GLN A 18 63.77 -9.27 34.96
N HIS A 19 64.41 -9.20 33.78
CA HIS A 19 64.03 -8.29 32.73
C HIS A 19 63.39 -8.93 31.51
N SER A 20 63.27 -10.26 31.40
CA SER A 20 62.72 -10.92 30.21
C SER A 20 61.24 -11.37 30.34
N SER A 21 60.69 -11.42 31.56
CA SER A 21 59.30 -11.88 31.75
C SER A 21 58.22 -10.78 31.60
N LEU A 22 58.60 -9.51 31.75
CA LEU A 22 57.68 -8.40 31.54
C LEU A 22 57.44 -8.06 30.07
N SER A 23 58.40 -8.23 29.20
CA SER A 23 58.23 -7.94 27.76
C SER A 23 57.33 -8.95 27.04
N ILE A 24 57.27 -10.20 27.48
CA ILE A 24 56.45 -11.27 26.89
C ILE A 24 54.95 -11.08 27.20
N ILE A 25 54.62 -10.40 28.31
CA ILE A 25 53.24 -10.13 28.71
C ILE A 25 52.70 -8.85 28.02
N TYR A 26 53.56 -7.87 27.75
CA TYR A 26 53.13 -6.61 27.09
C TYR A 26 52.81 -6.77 25.60
N TYR A 27 53.46 -7.67 24.85
CA TYR A 27 53.17 -7.90 23.44
C TYR A 27 51.78 -8.51 23.17
N PRO A 28 51.32 -9.56 23.90
CA PRO A 28 49.97 -10.06 23.69
C PRO A 28 48.90 -9.07 24.20
N LEU A 29 49.18 -8.29 25.24
CA LEU A 29 48.24 -7.28 25.73
C LEU A 29 48.10 -6.09 24.77
N SER A 30 49.19 -5.63 24.16
CA SER A 30 49.14 -4.58 23.12
C SER A 30 48.46 -5.07 21.82
N ILE A 31 48.66 -6.32 21.43
CA ILE A 31 47.97 -6.95 20.31
C ILE A 31 46.45 -7.10 20.62
N LEU A 32 46.10 -7.46 21.86
CA LEU A 32 44.71 -7.56 22.28
C LEU A 32 44.01 -6.18 22.31
N ILE A 33 44.71 -5.14 22.75
CA ILE A 33 44.22 -3.75 22.74
C ILE A 33 44.11 -3.24 21.31
N ILE A 34 45.07 -3.53 20.44
CA ILE A 34 45.01 -3.18 19.03
C ILE A 34 43.85 -3.94 18.33
N LEU A 35 43.71 -5.24 18.59
CA LEU A 35 42.57 -6.03 18.11
C LEU A 35 41.24 -5.50 18.66
N SER A 36 41.17 -5.12 19.96
CA SER A 36 39.94 -4.54 20.52
C SER A 36 39.61 -3.17 19.92
N LEU A 37 40.62 -2.38 19.51
CA LEU A 37 40.42 -1.12 18.77
C LEU A 37 39.94 -1.37 17.33
N PHE A 38 40.34 -2.46 16.69
CA PHE A 38 39.83 -2.87 15.39
C PHE A 38 38.42 -3.49 15.44
N PHE A 39 38.06 -4.15 16.56
CA PHE A 39 36.70 -4.66 16.79
C PHE A 39 35.75 -3.60 17.37
N SER A 40 36.24 -2.44 17.81
CA SER A 40 35.44 -1.31 18.29
C SER A 40 35.06 -0.32 17.19
N CYS A 41 35.44 -0.55 15.93
CA CYS A 41 34.83 0.11 14.80
C CYS A 41 33.50 -0.60 14.47
N THR A 42 32.51 -0.53 15.36
CA THR A 42 31.14 -0.41 14.89
C THR A 42 31.12 0.82 14.01
N ASP A 43 30.74 0.67 12.75
CA ASP A 43 30.55 1.78 11.81
C ASP A 43 29.60 2.79 12.46
N MET A 44 30.17 3.76 13.19
CA MET A 44 29.39 4.84 13.79
C MET A 44 28.85 5.70 12.64
N VAL A 45 27.60 5.45 12.30
CA VAL A 45 26.92 6.26 11.27
C VAL A 45 26.94 7.72 11.71
N PRO A 46 27.43 8.65 10.89
CA PRO A 46 27.46 10.05 11.25
C PRO A 46 26.06 10.57 11.58
N THR A 47 25.86 11.16 12.73
CA THR A 47 24.55 11.69 13.18
C THR A 47 23.93 12.66 12.15
N LYS A 48 24.78 13.38 11.40
CA LYS A 48 24.33 14.29 10.33
C LYS A 48 23.73 13.51 9.17
N GLU A 49 24.29 12.36 8.81
CA GLU A 49 23.75 11.48 7.77
C GLU A 49 22.38 10.91 8.21
N VAL A 50 22.30 10.37 9.44
CA VAL A 50 21.04 9.86 10.00
C VAL A 50 19.93 10.91 9.90
N ARG A 51 20.14 12.10 10.45
CA ARG A 51 19.13 13.19 10.43
C ARG A 51 18.70 13.57 9.03
N LEU A 52 19.65 13.65 8.07
CA LEU A 52 19.33 13.99 6.69
C LEU A 52 18.46 12.90 6.05
N ILE A 53 18.85 11.63 6.20
CA ILE A 53 18.17 10.51 5.56
C ILE A 53 16.78 10.29 6.18
N ASP A 54 16.65 10.37 7.51
CA ASP A 54 15.35 10.27 8.20
C ASP A 54 14.42 11.41 7.78
N SER A 55 14.95 12.63 7.64
CA SER A 55 14.17 13.77 7.13
C SER A 55 13.67 13.55 5.70
N LEU A 56 14.52 13.03 4.81
CA LEU A 56 14.12 12.73 3.42
C LEU A 56 13.09 11.61 3.36
N ASN A 57 13.30 10.53 4.12
CA ASN A 57 12.37 9.41 4.20
C ASN A 57 11.03 9.81 4.81
N GLY A 58 11.04 10.57 5.91
CA GLY A 58 9.81 11.10 6.52
C GLY A 58 9.06 12.04 5.57
N THR A 59 9.78 12.83 4.77
CA THR A 59 9.18 13.67 3.72
C THR A 59 8.57 12.81 2.61
N ALA A 60 9.26 11.77 2.14
CA ALA A 60 8.72 10.84 1.16
C ALA A 60 7.42 10.19 1.66
N TYR A 61 7.39 9.75 2.92
CA TYR A 61 6.20 9.21 3.57
C TYR A 61 5.05 10.22 3.64
N ALA A 62 5.33 11.46 4.03
CA ALA A 62 4.32 12.52 4.14
C ALA A 62 3.66 12.87 2.79
N TYR A 63 4.36 12.64 1.67
CA TYR A 63 3.83 12.87 0.33
C TYR A 63 3.08 11.68 -0.28
N ARG A 64 3.05 10.49 0.33
CA ARG A 64 2.48 9.26 -0.24
C ARG A 64 1.10 9.43 -0.86
N TYR A 65 0.19 10.14 -0.21
CA TYR A 65 -1.19 10.35 -0.65
C TYR A 65 -1.50 11.82 -0.99
N ARG A 66 -0.45 12.65 -1.06
CA ARG A 66 -0.53 14.07 -1.43
C ARG A 66 0.01 14.34 -2.82
N ASN A 67 1.18 13.79 -3.12
CA ASN A 67 1.85 13.93 -4.41
C ASN A 67 2.84 12.78 -4.60
N LEU A 68 2.49 11.85 -5.49
CA LEU A 68 3.23 10.60 -5.67
C LEU A 68 4.63 10.84 -6.26
N ASP A 69 4.78 11.84 -7.16
CA ASP A 69 6.08 12.19 -7.76
C ASP A 69 7.04 12.79 -6.72
N SER A 70 6.51 13.62 -5.80
CA SER A 70 7.29 14.13 -4.66
C SER A 70 7.70 13.01 -3.71
N SER A 71 6.81 12.06 -3.43
CA SER A 71 7.15 10.87 -2.62
C SER A 71 8.32 10.11 -3.23
N TYR A 72 8.27 9.83 -4.53
CA TYR A 72 9.37 9.21 -5.27
C TYR A 72 10.67 10.01 -5.17
N LYS A 73 10.62 11.30 -5.50
CA LYS A 73 11.78 12.18 -5.50
C LYS A 73 12.54 12.17 -4.17
N TYR A 74 11.83 12.28 -3.06
CA TYR A 74 12.45 12.28 -1.74
C TYR A 74 12.97 10.90 -1.34
N ALA A 75 12.26 9.82 -1.67
CA ALA A 75 12.71 8.45 -1.45
C ALA A 75 14.00 8.14 -2.24
N GLU A 76 14.07 8.54 -3.51
CA GLU A 76 15.26 8.40 -4.36
C GLU A 76 16.44 9.20 -3.82
N GLN A 77 16.21 10.44 -3.36
CA GLN A 77 17.24 11.24 -2.72
C GLN A 77 17.76 10.60 -1.44
N ALA A 78 16.87 10.03 -0.62
CA ALA A 78 17.28 9.30 0.57
C ALA A 78 18.16 8.10 0.17
N TYR A 79 17.69 7.27 -0.76
CA TYR A 79 18.41 6.09 -1.24
C TYR A 79 19.80 6.41 -1.80
N SER A 80 19.90 7.45 -2.63
CA SER A 80 21.16 7.82 -3.31
C SER A 80 22.18 8.50 -2.38
N LYS A 81 21.75 9.15 -1.30
CA LYS A 81 22.62 9.88 -0.38
C LYS A 81 23.13 9.06 0.82
N VAL A 82 22.62 7.84 0.99
CA VAL A 82 23.08 6.95 2.08
C VAL A 82 24.46 6.39 1.75
N ASN A 83 25.40 6.53 2.70
CA ASN A 83 26.71 5.89 2.65
C ASN A 83 26.81 4.76 3.69
N PHE A 84 26.48 5.02 4.94
CA PHE A 84 26.68 4.08 6.05
C PHE A 84 25.38 3.67 6.74
N TYR A 85 24.32 4.49 6.65
CA TYR A 85 23.05 4.29 7.35
C TYR A 85 22.15 3.27 6.64
N LYS A 86 22.46 1.97 6.82
CA LYS A 86 21.75 0.87 6.12
C LYS A 86 20.24 0.82 6.43
N SER A 87 19.83 1.09 7.66
CA SER A 87 18.40 1.12 8.03
C SER A 87 17.67 2.24 7.30
N GLY A 88 18.25 3.45 7.20
CA GLY A 88 17.69 4.55 6.43
C GLY A 88 17.63 4.25 4.92
N LYS A 89 18.59 3.47 4.39
CA LYS A 89 18.53 2.98 3.00
C LYS A 89 17.41 1.98 2.80
N ALA A 90 17.19 1.09 3.76
CA ALA A 90 16.10 0.13 3.75
C ALA A 90 14.73 0.83 3.78
N GLU A 91 14.60 1.87 4.60
CA GLU A 91 13.41 2.73 4.62
C GLU A 91 13.16 3.39 3.27
N ALA A 92 14.21 3.92 2.63
CA ALA A 92 14.09 4.52 1.30
C ALA A 92 13.61 3.48 0.25
N LEU A 93 14.11 2.24 0.31
CA LEU A 93 13.64 1.14 -0.55
C LEU A 93 12.16 0.80 -0.29
N ASN A 94 11.72 0.79 0.97
CA ASN A 94 10.33 0.59 1.32
C ASN A 94 9.43 1.73 0.79
N ASN A 95 9.91 2.98 0.80
CA ASN A 95 9.21 4.12 0.20
C ASN A 95 9.16 4.02 -1.33
N LEU A 96 10.24 3.60 -2.00
CA LEU A 96 10.27 3.34 -3.44
C LEU A 96 9.36 2.17 -3.83
N GLY A 97 9.32 1.11 -3.03
CA GLY A 97 8.40 -0.01 -3.20
C GLY A 97 6.94 0.43 -3.09
N PHE A 98 6.61 1.29 -2.13
CA PHE A 98 5.28 1.89 -2.03
C PHE A 98 4.91 2.70 -3.28
N TRP A 99 5.82 3.57 -3.76
CA TRP A 99 5.59 4.35 -4.96
C TRP A 99 5.33 3.46 -6.19
N ALA A 100 6.14 2.43 -6.38
CA ALA A 100 5.98 1.47 -7.48
C ALA A 100 4.64 0.72 -7.37
N PHE A 101 4.26 0.29 -6.16
CA PHE A 101 2.96 -0.35 -5.90
C PHE A 101 1.79 0.56 -6.25
N MET A 102 1.84 1.85 -5.90
CA MET A 102 0.78 2.82 -6.23
C MET A 102 0.66 3.06 -7.74
N ASN A 103 1.76 2.92 -8.48
CA ASN A 103 1.75 2.95 -9.95
C ASN A 103 1.42 1.58 -10.57
N MET A 104 1.07 0.57 -9.78
CA MET A 104 0.80 -0.82 -10.24
C MET A 104 2.02 -1.50 -10.91
N ASP A 105 3.22 -0.95 -10.74
CA ASP A 105 4.49 -1.56 -11.14
C ASP A 105 4.93 -2.58 -10.08
N PHE A 106 4.22 -3.72 -10.07
CA PHE A 106 4.39 -4.74 -9.04
C PHE A 106 5.77 -5.40 -9.08
N ASP A 107 6.37 -5.53 -10.25
CA ASP A 107 7.72 -6.11 -10.40
C ASP A 107 8.76 -5.22 -9.72
N ARG A 108 8.70 -3.91 -9.97
CA ARG A 108 9.59 -2.95 -9.32
C ARG A 108 9.34 -2.84 -7.82
N ALA A 109 8.08 -2.89 -7.41
CA ALA A 109 7.71 -2.89 -5.99
C ALA A 109 8.28 -4.11 -5.27
N GLU A 110 8.14 -5.30 -5.86
CA GLU A 110 8.65 -6.57 -5.33
C GLU A 110 10.17 -6.55 -5.19
N VAL A 111 10.89 -6.10 -6.25
CA VAL A 111 12.35 -5.96 -6.23
C VAL A 111 12.79 -5.03 -5.10
N SER A 112 12.12 -3.87 -4.94
CA SER A 112 12.46 -2.90 -3.90
C SER A 112 12.30 -3.49 -2.50
N HIS A 113 11.17 -4.15 -2.22
CA HIS A 113 10.94 -4.76 -0.90
C HIS A 113 11.85 -5.97 -0.63
N LYS A 114 12.14 -6.80 -1.65
CA LYS A 114 13.07 -7.93 -1.50
C LYS A 114 14.52 -7.49 -1.26
N GLU A 115 14.93 -6.35 -1.79
CA GLU A 115 16.29 -5.83 -1.56
C GLU A 115 16.49 -5.40 -0.09
N VAL A 116 15.44 -5.01 0.62
CA VAL A 116 15.50 -4.69 2.07
C VAL A 116 16.06 -5.85 2.88
N TYR A 117 15.69 -7.11 2.58
CA TYR A 117 16.19 -8.29 3.29
C TYR A 117 17.70 -8.51 3.15
N LYS A 118 18.29 -8.08 2.02
CA LYS A 118 19.72 -8.19 1.79
C LYS A 118 20.51 -7.08 2.48
N LEU A 119 19.85 -5.94 2.70
CA LEU A 119 20.49 -4.71 3.14
C LEU A 119 20.58 -4.58 4.66
N THR A 120 19.53 -5.00 5.38
CA THR A 120 19.42 -4.75 6.82
C THR A 120 18.89 -5.96 7.60
N LYS A 121 19.13 -5.93 8.93
CA LYS A 121 18.51 -6.82 9.91
C LYS A 121 17.55 -6.08 10.83
N ASN A 122 17.26 -4.82 10.55
CA ASN A 122 16.29 -4.02 11.31
C ASN A 122 14.89 -4.63 11.14
N GLU A 123 14.33 -5.16 12.24
CA GLU A 123 13.05 -5.87 12.25
C GLU A 123 11.87 -5.00 11.80
N LEU A 124 11.92 -3.69 12.06
CA LEU A 124 10.88 -2.75 11.62
C LEU A 124 10.88 -2.59 10.09
N GLU A 125 12.05 -2.39 9.48
CA GLU A 125 12.15 -2.26 8.03
C GLU A 125 11.80 -3.56 7.31
N LEU A 126 12.18 -4.71 7.89
CA LEU A 126 11.80 -6.02 7.39
C LEU A 126 10.29 -6.29 7.54
N LEU A 127 9.65 -5.81 8.62
CA LEU A 127 8.19 -5.87 8.79
C LEU A 127 7.48 -5.06 7.70
N ILE A 128 7.95 -3.85 7.42
CA ILE A 128 7.37 -2.99 6.37
C ILE A 128 7.54 -3.63 4.99
N ALA A 129 8.68 -4.27 4.73
CA ALA A 129 8.90 -5.01 3.50
C ALA A 129 7.96 -6.23 3.37
N ASP A 130 7.77 -7.02 4.45
CA ASP A 130 6.78 -8.11 4.47
C ASP A 130 5.38 -7.59 4.11
N ILE A 131 4.95 -6.46 4.70
CA ILE A 131 3.65 -5.84 4.43
C ILE A 131 3.54 -5.37 2.98
N GLY A 132 4.61 -4.76 2.44
CA GLY A 132 4.66 -4.37 1.03
C GLY A 132 4.48 -5.56 0.08
N LEU A 133 5.14 -6.69 0.38
CA LEU A 133 4.99 -7.93 -0.37
C LEU A 133 3.60 -8.57 -0.20
N MET A 134 2.99 -8.50 1.00
CA MET A 134 1.59 -8.88 1.19
C MET A 134 0.64 -8.09 0.27
N LYS A 135 0.84 -6.77 0.14
CA LYS A 135 0.04 -5.91 -0.76
C LYS A 135 0.15 -6.36 -2.21
N ILE A 136 1.35 -6.66 -2.68
CA ILE A 136 1.59 -7.17 -4.04
C ILE A 136 0.89 -8.52 -4.22
N CYS A 137 1.11 -9.48 -3.33
CA CYS A 137 0.49 -10.81 -3.39
C CYS A 137 -1.05 -10.74 -3.38
N GLN A 138 -1.62 -9.82 -2.60
CA GLN A 138 -3.06 -9.58 -2.59
C GLN A 138 -3.58 -9.09 -3.95
N ARG A 139 -2.84 -8.20 -4.63
CA ARG A 139 -3.22 -7.66 -5.94
C ARG A 139 -3.01 -8.65 -7.09
N THR A 140 -2.06 -9.56 -6.95
CA THR A 140 -1.71 -10.56 -7.97
C THR A 140 -2.29 -11.95 -7.69
N ALA A 141 -3.20 -12.06 -6.72
CA ALA A 141 -3.87 -13.31 -6.29
C ALA A 141 -2.90 -14.43 -5.87
N MET A 142 -1.68 -14.10 -5.41
CA MET A 142 -0.69 -15.05 -4.92
C MET A 142 -0.99 -15.41 -3.45
N ASN A 143 -2.01 -16.24 -3.25
CA ASN A 143 -2.57 -16.50 -1.92
C ASN A 143 -1.59 -17.18 -0.97
N LYS A 144 -0.81 -18.16 -1.46
CA LYS A 144 0.18 -18.87 -0.64
C LYS A 144 1.25 -17.91 -0.14
N GLU A 145 1.84 -17.13 -1.03
CA GLU A 145 2.88 -16.15 -0.74
C GLU A 145 2.37 -15.05 0.21
N PHE A 146 1.11 -14.63 0.06
CA PHE A 146 0.47 -13.72 0.99
C PHE A 146 0.52 -14.25 2.42
N TYR A 147 0.13 -15.51 2.64
CA TYR A 147 0.18 -16.11 3.98
C TYR A 147 1.60 -16.32 4.49
N ASP A 148 2.56 -16.62 3.61
CA ASP A 148 3.96 -16.77 3.99
C ASP A 148 4.52 -15.43 4.52
N TYR A 149 4.29 -14.31 3.81
CA TYR A 149 4.68 -12.97 4.26
C TYR A 149 3.89 -12.51 5.49
N ARG A 150 2.58 -12.78 5.54
CA ARG A 150 1.77 -12.47 6.71
C ARG A 150 2.28 -13.16 7.97
N ASN A 151 2.62 -14.44 7.88
CA ASN A 151 3.20 -15.18 9.01
C ASN A 151 4.59 -14.65 9.38
N SER A 152 5.40 -14.22 8.42
CA SER A 152 6.67 -13.55 8.68
C SER A 152 6.45 -12.23 9.43
N ALA A 153 5.55 -11.38 8.96
CA ALA A 153 5.17 -10.13 9.62
C ALA A 153 4.71 -10.33 11.07
N LEU A 154 3.84 -11.31 11.33
CA LEU A 154 3.39 -11.63 12.68
C LEU A 154 4.54 -12.03 13.62
N ARG A 155 5.49 -12.83 13.14
CA ARG A 155 6.70 -13.18 13.95
C ARG A 155 7.53 -11.94 14.25
N ARG A 156 7.70 -11.01 13.30
CA ARG A 156 8.43 -9.76 13.51
C ARG A 156 7.70 -8.84 14.48
N MET A 157 6.38 -8.66 14.31
CA MET A 157 5.56 -7.89 15.25
C MET A 157 5.69 -8.40 16.69
N LYS A 158 5.73 -9.73 16.87
CA LYS A 158 5.95 -10.33 18.20
C LYS A 158 7.32 -9.96 18.75
N ARG A 159 8.42 -10.13 17.98
CA ARG A 159 9.78 -9.76 18.41
C ARG A 159 9.90 -8.28 18.75
N ILE A 160 9.37 -7.40 17.89
CA ILE A 160 9.38 -5.96 18.13
C ILE A 160 8.67 -5.60 19.44
N ARG A 161 7.53 -6.25 19.76
CA ARG A 161 6.84 -6.02 21.05
C ARG A 161 7.65 -6.50 22.26
N GLU A 162 8.38 -7.60 22.13
CA GLU A 162 9.26 -8.13 23.18
C GLU A 162 10.48 -7.21 23.41
N GLU A 163 10.91 -6.45 22.40
CA GLU A 163 12.03 -5.54 22.38
C GLU A 163 11.62 -4.05 22.43
N SER A 164 10.40 -3.74 22.87
CA SER A 164 9.76 -2.42 22.75
C SER A 164 10.55 -1.25 23.38
N ASP A 165 11.40 -1.52 24.36
CA ASP A 165 12.25 -0.50 25.00
C ASP A 165 13.37 0.03 24.08
N LEU A 166 13.62 -0.62 22.93
CA LEU A 166 14.65 -0.20 21.96
C LEU A 166 14.17 0.90 21.00
N PHE A 167 12.85 1.12 20.88
CA PHE A 167 12.27 2.13 19.98
C PHE A 167 12.05 3.45 20.73
N ALA A 168 13.15 4.11 21.08
CA ALA A 168 13.12 5.37 21.84
C ALA A 168 12.99 6.61 20.93
N ASP A 169 13.34 6.51 19.65
CA ASP A 169 13.29 7.61 18.71
C ASP A 169 11.88 7.85 18.16
N ARG A 170 11.52 9.14 18.06
CA ARG A 170 10.21 9.55 17.56
C ARG A 170 9.94 9.08 16.12
N HIS A 171 10.97 9.08 15.27
CA HIS A 171 10.84 8.63 13.88
C HIS A 171 10.51 7.13 13.81
N GLU A 172 11.26 6.30 14.54
CA GLU A 172 10.99 4.86 14.61
C GLU A 172 9.62 4.55 15.19
N LYS A 173 9.19 5.29 16.23
CA LYS A 173 7.87 5.10 16.84
C LYS A 173 6.73 5.36 15.86
N LEU A 174 6.78 6.45 15.09
CA LEU A 174 5.78 6.75 14.06
C LEU A 174 5.75 5.67 12.97
N ARG A 175 6.92 5.16 12.58
CA ARG A 175 7.01 4.07 11.60
C ARG A 175 6.48 2.74 12.16
N LEU A 176 6.66 2.50 13.43
CA LEU A 176 6.11 1.32 14.11
C LEU A 176 4.58 1.37 14.13
N ASP A 177 4.00 2.50 14.51
CA ASP A 177 2.55 2.72 14.51
C ASP A 177 1.98 2.54 13.09
N TYR A 178 2.66 3.09 12.08
CA TYR A 178 2.33 2.85 10.67
C TYR A 178 2.36 1.35 10.33
N ALA A 179 3.44 0.64 10.62
CA ALA A 179 3.60 -0.75 10.23
C ALA A 179 2.55 -1.66 10.86
N PHE A 180 2.22 -1.46 12.14
CA PHE A 180 1.20 -2.24 12.84
C PHE A 180 -0.20 -1.97 12.26
N THR A 181 -0.54 -0.72 12.02
CA THR A 181 -1.84 -0.35 11.44
C THR A 181 -1.97 -0.86 10.00
N GLU A 182 -0.94 -0.67 9.17
CA GLU A 182 -0.92 -1.11 7.77
C GLU A 182 -1.05 -2.62 7.64
N PHE A 183 -0.43 -3.40 8.54
CA PHE A 183 -0.58 -4.86 8.57
C PHE A 183 -2.05 -5.29 8.69
N PHE A 184 -2.80 -4.67 9.59
CA PHE A 184 -4.21 -4.99 9.78
C PHE A 184 -5.09 -4.46 8.63
N ILE A 185 -4.78 -3.30 8.07
CA ILE A 185 -5.45 -2.75 6.89
C ILE A 185 -5.28 -3.71 5.70
N VAL A 186 -4.05 -4.12 5.40
CA VAL A 186 -3.75 -5.05 4.28
C VAL A 186 -4.40 -6.40 4.48
N SER A 187 -4.42 -6.92 5.72
CA SER A 187 -5.12 -8.15 6.06
C SER A 187 -6.63 -8.01 5.85
N ALA A 188 -7.23 -6.89 6.25
CA ALA A 188 -8.66 -6.62 6.04
C ALA A 188 -9.03 -6.54 4.56
N ILE A 189 -8.20 -5.87 3.74
CA ILE A 189 -8.40 -5.80 2.29
C ILE A 189 -8.33 -7.21 1.67
N TYR A 190 -7.37 -8.02 2.06
CA TYR A 190 -7.23 -9.40 1.58
C TYR A 190 -8.48 -10.23 1.88
N TYR A 191 -8.96 -10.22 3.12
CA TYR A 191 -10.17 -10.94 3.51
C TYR A 191 -11.43 -10.40 2.81
N TYR A 192 -11.49 -9.08 2.58
CA TYR A 192 -12.58 -8.48 1.80
C TYR A 192 -12.64 -9.04 0.37
N TYR A 193 -11.50 -9.15 -0.33
CA TYR A 193 -11.46 -9.74 -1.68
C TYR A 193 -11.78 -11.23 -1.70
N LEU A 194 -11.51 -11.95 -0.61
CA LEU A 194 -11.93 -13.35 -0.43
C LEU A 194 -13.41 -13.50 -0.01
N GLN A 195 -14.18 -12.41 0.02
CA GLN A 195 -15.58 -12.39 0.50
C GLN A 195 -15.73 -12.80 1.98
N GLN A 196 -14.65 -12.77 2.75
CA GLN A 196 -14.60 -13.10 4.18
C GLN A 196 -14.80 -11.82 5.02
N ARG A 197 -16.02 -11.29 4.98
CA ARG A 197 -16.35 -9.99 5.58
C ARG A 197 -16.10 -9.95 7.10
N GLN A 198 -16.38 -11.02 7.82
CA GLN A 198 -16.21 -11.05 9.28
C GLN A 198 -14.73 -10.99 9.67
N GLU A 199 -13.87 -11.72 8.96
CA GLU A 199 -12.42 -11.69 9.13
C GLU A 199 -11.82 -10.33 8.77
N ALA A 200 -12.37 -9.67 7.75
CA ALA A 200 -11.97 -8.31 7.39
C ALA A 200 -12.31 -7.31 8.51
N ILE A 201 -13.52 -7.35 9.07
CA ILE A 201 -13.93 -6.52 10.20
C ILE A 201 -13.07 -6.84 11.44
N ALA A 202 -12.87 -8.13 11.75
CA ALA A 202 -12.03 -8.55 12.87
C ALA A 202 -10.58 -8.04 12.73
N SER A 203 -10.03 -8.02 11.51
CA SER A 203 -8.71 -7.44 11.26
C SER A 203 -8.68 -5.94 11.61
N LEU A 204 -9.67 -5.17 11.18
CA LEU A 204 -9.74 -3.74 11.50
C LEU A 204 -9.94 -3.46 12.99
N SER A 205 -10.58 -4.36 13.74
CA SER A 205 -10.80 -4.19 15.18
C SER A 205 -9.51 -4.26 16.02
N HIS A 206 -8.38 -4.71 15.44
CA HIS A 206 -7.07 -4.67 16.09
C HIS A 206 -6.38 -3.31 15.97
N ILE A 207 -6.91 -2.42 15.13
CA ILE A 207 -6.41 -1.05 15.01
C ILE A 207 -6.95 -0.24 16.19
N PRO A 208 -6.12 0.54 16.88
CA PRO A 208 -6.59 1.43 17.95
C PRO A 208 -7.73 2.31 17.48
N GLU A 209 -8.60 2.68 18.40
CA GLU A 209 -9.67 3.63 18.11
C GLU A 209 -9.10 4.92 17.51
N GLU A 210 -9.97 5.65 16.79
CA GLU A 210 -9.64 6.86 16.02
C GLU A 210 -8.78 7.86 16.80
N GLU A 211 -9.06 8.06 18.09
CA GLU A 211 -8.35 8.97 18.99
C GLU A 211 -6.88 8.58 19.22
N ALA A 212 -6.52 7.31 18.99
CA ALA A 212 -5.16 6.80 19.16
C ALA A 212 -4.36 6.74 17.86
N LEU A 213 -4.98 6.95 16.69
CA LEU A 213 -4.30 6.99 15.41
C LEU A 213 -3.68 8.36 15.16
N ALA A 214 -2.42 8.51 15.56
CA ALA A 214 -1.67 9.75 15.34
C ALA A 214 -1.26 9.98 13.87
N ASP A 215 -1.26 8.94 13.05
CA ASP A 215 -0.88 8.99 11.63
C ASP A 215 -2.10 9.30 10.75
N THR A 216 -2.10 10.51 10.15
CA THR A 216 -3.19 10.96 9.29
C THR A 216 -3.39 10.07 8.06
N ASN A 217 -2.32 9.52 7.45
CA ASN A 217 -2.46 8.62 6.29
C ASN A 217 -3.21 7.35 6.68
N GLN A 218 -2.87 6.77 7.83
CA GLN A 218 -3.51 5.55 8.34
C GLN A 218 -4.95 5.80 8.78
N LEU A 219 -5.22 6.92 9.43
CA LEU A 219 -6.55 7.33 9.83
C LEU A 219 -7.49 7.47 8.61
N LEU A 220 -7.03 8.18 7.57
CA LEU A 220 -7.79 8.35 6.33
C LEU A 220 -8.03 7.01 5.64
N TYR A 221 -7.02 6.14 5.59
CA TYR A 221 -7.15 4.81 4.97
C TYR A 221 -8.14 3.92 5.73
N TYR A 222 -8.06 3.92 7.05
CA TYR A 222 -8.97 3.17 7.91
C TYR A 222 -10.44 3.57 7.67
N HIS A 223 -10.74 4.87 7.72
CA HIS A 223 -12.11 5.35 7.47
C HIS A 223 -12.58 5.08 6.04
N TYR A 224 -11.71 5.33 5.05
CA TYR A 224 -12.02 5.02 3.66
C TYR A 224 -12.40 3.55 3.48
N LEU A 225 -11.60 2.64 4.04
CA LEU A 225 -11.84 1.20 3.90
C LEU A 225 -13.15 0.78 4.58
N LYS A 226 -13.44 1.30 5.77
CA LYS A 226 -14.71 1.02 6.46
C LYS A 226 -15.93 1.46 5.63
N GLY A 227 -15.85 2.62 5.00
CA GLY A 227 -16.95 3.13 4.17
C GLY A 227 -17.03 2.44 2.81
N ALA A 228 -15.93 2.40 2.05
CA ALA A 228 -15.91 1.94 0.66
C ALA A 228 -16.08 0.42 0.53
N ALA A 229 -15.53 -0.36 1.45
CA ALA A 229 -15.64 -1.83 1.48
C ALA A 229 -16.78 -2.34 2.38
N SER A 230 -17.61 -1.46 2.92
CA SER A 230 -18.71 -1.83 3.83
C SER A 230 -18.26 -2.62 5.07
N LEU A 231 -17.06 -2.34 5.58
CA LEU A 231 -16.48 -3.02 6.73
C LEU A 231 -16.91 -2.36 8.06
N VAL A 232 -18.18 -2.13 8.19
CA VAL A 232 -18.82 -1.56 9.38
C VAL A 232 -19.72 -2.59 10.05
N GLU A 233 -19.71 -2.63 11.36
CA GLU A 233 -20.72 -3.37 12.11
C GLU A 233 -22.04 -2.62 12.07
N ALA A 234 -23.14 -3.32 11.79
CA ALA A 234 -24.47 -2.74 11.76
C ALA A 234 -25.52 -3.82 11.99
N LYS A 235 -26.60 -3.46 12.69
CA LYS A 235 -27.73 -4.36 13.00
C LYS A 235 -28.71 -4.45 11.83
N THR A 236 -28.81 -3.40 11.02
CA THR A 236 -29.72 -3.32 9.88
C THR A 236 -28.98 -2.86 8.61
N PRO A 237 -29.50 -3.19 7.41
CA PRO A 237 -28.97 -2.66 6.18
C PRO A 237 -28.99 -1.12 6.09
N GLU A 238 -30.00 -0.49 6.65
CA GLU A 238 -30.12 0.97 6.73
C GLU A 238 -29.02 1.57 7.61
N GLU A 239 -28.83 1.06 8.82
CA GLU A 239 -27.74 1.47 9.71
C GLU A 239 -26.38 1.31 9.03
N ARG A 240 -26.18 0.22 8.28
CA ARG A 240 -24.95 -0.04 7.53
C ARG A 240 -24.69 1.07 6.51
N LYS A 241 -25.67 1.39 5.66
CA LYS A 241 -25.56 2.48 4.69
C LYS A 241 -25.21 3.82 5.33
N LEU A 242 -25.82 4.14 6.47
CA LEU A 242 -25.55 5.39 7.19
C LEU A 242 -24.12 5.41 7.75
N ARG A 243 -23.64 4.31 8.32
CA ARG A 243 -22.26 4.21 8.79
C ARG A 243 -21.22 4.27 7.65
N GLU A 244 -21.50 3.62 6.52
CA GLU A 244 -20.67 3.74 5.32
C GLU A 244 -20.54 5.19 4.87
N PHE A 245 -21.68 5.91 4.81
CA PHE A 245 -21.73 7.33 4.48
C PHE A 245 -20.89 8.15 5.49
N ASP A 246 -21.08 7.95 6.79
CA ASP A 246 -20.40 8.70 7.84
C ASP A 246 -18.87 8.52 7.75
N HIS A 247 -18.39 7.31 7.50
CA HIS A 247 -16.96 7.05 7.31
C HIS A 247 -16.39 7.70 6.03
N LEU A 248 -17.11 7.64 4.91
CA LEU A 248 -16.69 8.29 3.66
C LEU A 248 -16.71 9.81 3.76
N TYR A 249 -17.72 10.37 4.42
CA TYR A 249 -17.79 11.79 4.71
C TYR A 249 -16.61 12.24 5.60
N TYR A 250 -16.29 11.48 6.64
CA TYR A 250 -15.13 11.74 7.47
C TYR A 250 -13.83 11.72 6.66
N THR A 251 -13.66 10.69 5.80
CA THR A 251 -12.49 10.58 4.91
C THR A 251 -12.34 11.83 4.06
N TRP A 252 -13.42 12.25 3.37
CA TRP A 252 -13.40 13.46 2.55
C TRP A 252 -13.03 14.70 3.38
N ARG A 253 -13.73 14.93 4.50
CA ARG A 253 -13.54 16.13 5.34
C ARG A 253 -12.12 16.22 5.89
N ALA A 254 -11.61 15.14 6.47
CA ALA A 254 -10.27 15.09 7.02
C ALA A 254 -9.19 15.20 5.94
N ALA A 255 -9.42 14.62 4.74
CA ALA A 255 -8.53 14.73 3.60
C ALA A 255 -8.42 16.18 3.08
N VAL A 256 -9.54 16.91 3.01
CA VAL A 256 -9.54 18.34 2.65
C VAL A 256 -8.73 19.14 3.67
N GLN A 257 -8.98 18.94 4.96
CA GLN A 257 -8.30 19.66 6.04
C GLN A 257 -6.79 19.41 6.07
N SER A 258 -6.35 18.21 5.70
CA SER A 258 -4.95 17.78 5.73
C SER A 258 -4.26 17.78 4.37
N ASN A 259 -4.94 18.27 3.32
CA ASN A 259 -4.44 18.36 1.94
C ASN A 259 -3.97 17.00 1.38
N HIS A 260 -4.89 16.00 1.35
CA HIS A 260 -4.67 14.67 0.81
C HIS A 260 -5.58 14.42 -0.41
N PRO A 261 -5.23 14.87 -1.62
CA PRO A 261 -6.10 14.77 -2.80
C PRO A 261 -6.48 13.33 -3.16
N TYR A 262 -5.62 12.34 -2.87
CA TYR A 262 -5.96 10.92 -3.06
C TYR A 262 -7.17 10.50 -2.22
N PHE A 263 -7.17 10.77 -0.92
CA PHE A 263 -8.28 10.42 -0.04
C PHE A 263 -9.48 11.37 -0.18
N GLU A 264 -9.26 12.62 -0.55
CA GLU A 264 -10.36 13.53 -0.94
C GLU A 264 -11.13 12.96 -2.12
N GLY A 265 -10.43 12.53 -3.18
CA GLY A 265 -11.03 11.88 -4.33
C GLY A 265 -11.76 10.58 -3.98
N ASN A 266 -11.13 9.72 -3.17
CA ASN A 266 -11.73 8.46 -2.73
C ASN A 266 -13.00 8.64 -1.88
N GLY A 267 -13.01 9.61 -0.96
CA GLY A 267 -14.19 9.95 -0.16
C GLY A 267 -15.35 10.44 -1.04
N LEU A 268 -15.07 11.37 -1.96
CA LEU A 268 -16.06 11.89 -2.91
C LEU A 268 -16.61 10.79 -3.82
N GLN A 269 -15.74 9.94 -4.37
CA GLN A 269 -16.13 8.83 -5.24
C GLN A 269 -17.00 7.81 -4.51
N GLY A 270 -16.62 7.46 -3.28
CA GLY A 270 -17.41 6.55 -2.43
C GLY A 270 -18.80 7.10 -2.15
N LEU A 271 -18.91 8.36 -1.78
CA LEU A 271 -20.19 9.05 -1.55
C LEU A 271 -21.03 9.14 -2.81
N ALA A 272 -20.43 9.49 -3.96
CA ALA A 272 -21.11 9.49 -5.25
C ALA A 272 -21.69 8.11 -5.59
N ASN A 273 -20.94 7.05 -5.35
CA ASN A 273 -21.37 5.67 -5.59
C ASN A 273 -22.51 5.22 -4.68
N LEU A 274 -22.52 5.65 -3.42
CA LEU A 274 -23.62 5.38 -2.48
C LEU A 274 -24.92 6.05 -2.91
N MET A 275 -24.82 7.25 -3.49
CA MET A 275 -25.95 8.10 -3.86
C MET A 275 -26.27 8.06 -5.38
N ALA A 276 -25.75 7.07 -6.12
CA ALA A 276 -25.84 7.08 -7.58
C ALA A 276 -27.26 6.95 -8.14
N SER A 277 -28.20 6.33 -7.42
CA SER A 277 -29.63 6.26 -7.82
C SER A 277 -30.46 7.32 -7.10
N SER A 278 -31.60 7.71 -7.72
CA SER A 278 -32.52 8.69 -7.15
C SER A 278 -33.01 8.30 -5.76
N ASP A 279 -33.41 7.05 -5.56
CA ASP A 279 -33.88 6.55 -4.25
C ASP A 279 -32.78 6.61 -3.18
N SER A 280 -31.54 6.27 -3.56
CA SER A 280 -30.42 6.34 -2.64
C SER A 280 -30.05 7.79 -2.30
N PHE A 281 -30.10 8.70 -3.28
CA PHE A 281 -29.88 10.12 -3.03
C PHE A 281 -30.92 10.70 -2.08
N GLU A 282 -32.22 10.46 -2.29
CA GLU A 282 -33.30 10.90 -1.43
C GLU A 282 -33.17 10.36 0.00
N PHE A 283 -32.79 9.08 0.14
CA PHE A 283 -32.50 8.46 1.43
C PHE A 283 -31.43 9.22 2.20
N PHE A 284 -30.28 9.52 1.60
CA PHE A 284 -29.20 10.24 2.26
C PHE A 284 -29.51 11.74 2.44
N GLN A 285 -30.20 12.37 1.50
CA GLN A 285 -30.66 13.76 1.65
C GLN A 285 -31.55 13.92 2.88
N THR A 286 -32.48 12.99 3.11
CA THR A 286 -33.35 12.99 4.28
C THR A 286 -32.59 12.75 5.58
N ARG A 287 -31.60 11.85 5.59
CA ARG A 287 -30.93 11.41 6.84
C ARG A 287 -29.62 12.13 7.14
N ARG A 288 -28.98 12.72 6.13
CA ARG A 288 -27.65 13.35 6.19
C ARG A 288 -27.58 14.71 5.47
N GLY A 289 -28.71 15.35 5.21
CA GLY A 289 -28.81 16.61 4.48
C GLY A 289 -27.86 17.68 5.01
N HIS A 290 -27.78 17.87 6.32
CA HIS A 290 -26.86 18.82 6.95
C HIS A 290 -25.37 18.53 6.67
N MET A 291 -25.01 17.27 6.42
CA MET A 291 -23.65 16.90 6.03
C MET A 291 -23.43 17.16 4.54
N LEU A 292 -24.46 16.94 3.71
CA LEU A 292 -24.39 17.22 2.26
C LEU A 292 -24.19 18.71 1.97
N GLU A 293 -24.74 19.61 2.79
CA GLU A 293 -24.55 21.07 2.69
C GLU A 293 -23.09 21.50 2.90
N GLN A 294 -22.28 20.67 3.58
CA GLN A 294 -20.86 20.98 3.83
C GLN A 294 -19.95 20.89 2.60
N PHE A 295 -20.42 20.27 1.51
CA PHE A 295 -19.62 20.13 0.28
C PHE A 295 -19.52 21.41 -0.54
N ALA A 296 -20.22 22.47 -0.16
CA ALA A 296 -20.31 23.73 -0.91
C ALA A 296 -20.74 23.53 -2.39
N LEU A 297 -21.53 22.47 -2.64
CA LEU A 297 -22.14 22.13 -3.92
C LEU A 297 -23.66 22.21 -3.79
N PRO A 298 -24.42 22.52 -4.87
CA PRO A 298 -25.88 22.45 -4.84
C PRO A 298 -26.35 21.05 -4.43
N VAL A 299 -27.24 20.99 -3.43
CA VAL A 299 -27.82 19.73 -2.93
C VAL A 299 -29.09 19.42 -3.71
N ASP A 300 -28.89 18.92 -4.93
CA ASP A 300 -29.94 18.47 -5.85
C ASP A 300 -29.59 17.09 -6.40
N SER A 301 -30.43 16.54 -7.28
CA SER A 301 -30.24 15.22 -7.88
C SER A 301 -28.93 15.06 -8.65
N LEU A 302 -28.25 16.15 -9.04
CA LEU A 302 -26.94 16.12 -9.71
C LEU A 302 -25.75 16.11 -8.74
N LEU A 303 -25.97 16.23 -7.44
CA LEU A 303 -24.90 16.26 -6.45
C LEU A 303 -23.96 15.04 -6.56
N PRO A 304 -24.45 13.77 -6.69
CA PRO A 304 -23.56 12.63 -6.83
C PRO A 304 -22.68 12.69 -8.09
N LEU A 305 -23.23 13.19 -9.20
CA LEU A 305 -22.45 13.40 -10.43
C LEU A 305 -21.34 14.45 -10.22
N ARG A 306 -21.67 15.59 -9.59
CA ARG A 306 -20.66 16.63 -9.28
C ARG A 306 -19.56 16.11 -8.35
N MET A 307 -19.92 15.29 -7.36
CA MET A 307 -18.95 14.64 -6.48
C MET A 307 -18.02 13.72 -7.27
N ALA A 308 -18.54 12.89 -8.16
CA ALA A 308 -17.73 12.00 -9.00
C ALA A 308 -16.82 12.80 -9.97
N GLN A 309 -17.28 13.92 -10.50
CA GLN A 309 -16.47 14.82 -11.33
C GLN A 309 -15.36 15.48 -10.53
N LEU A 310 -15.65 15.96 -9.32
CA LEU A 310 -14.63 16.51 -8.41
C LEU A 310 -13.60 15.46 -7.98
N ALA A 311 -14.04 14.21 -7.74
CA ALA A 311 -13.13 13.10 -7.49
C ALA A 311 -12.16 12.88 -8.67
N LEU A 312 -12.66 12.93 -9.89
CA LEU A 312 -11.84 12.83 -11.11
C LEU A 312 -10.78 13.94 -11.17
N GLU A 313 -11.12 15.17 -10.80
CA GLU A 313 -10.17 16.29 -10.74
C GLU A 313 -9.07 16.03 -9.69
N ARG A 314 -9.43 15.51 -8.52
CA ARG A 314 -8.46 15.18 -7.46
C ARG A 314 -7.52 14.06 -7.87
N PHE A 315 -8.03 13.02 -8.53
CA PHE A 315 -7.19 11.93 -9.04
C PHE A 315 -6.28 12.37 -10.18
N ARG A 316 -6.71 13.30 -11.04
CA ARG A 316 -5.84 13.93 -12.03
C ARG A 316 -4.72 14.75 -11.38
N GLN A 317 -5.05 15.49 -10.33
CA GLN A 317 -4.05 16.23 -9.55
C GLN A 317 -3.02 15.30 -8.89
N TYR A 318 -3.47 14.14 -8.40
CA TYR A 318 -2.63 13.11 -7.82
C TYR A 318 -1.86 12.31 -8.88
N ASN A 319 -2.29 12.34 -10.15
CA ASN A 319 -1.72 11.66 -11.31
C ASN A 319 -1.77 10.12 -11.24
N ASP A 320 -2.91 9.55 -10.86
CA ASP A 320 -3.12 8.12 -10.73
C ASP A 320 -4.13 7.62 -11.77
N LEU A 321 -3.64 6.95 -12.83
CA LEU A 321 -4.46 6.43 -13.91
C LEU A 321 -5.51 5.41 -13.46
N TYR A 322 -5.18 4.62 -12.43
CA TYR A 322 -6.11 3.64 -11.88
C TYR A 322 -7.33 4.31 -11.22
N GLN A 323 -7.08 5.32 -10.39
CA GLN A 323 -8.15 6.08 -9.73
C GLN A 323 -8.93 6.95 -10.73
N ILE A 324 -8.26 7.50 -11.74
CA ILE A 324 -8.93 8.23 -12.84
C ILE A 324 -9.92 7.32 -13.58
N ALA A 325 -9.53 6.07 -13.90
CA ALA A 325 -10.44 5.08 -14.49
C ALA A 325 -11.65 4.82 -13.58
N GLY A 326 -11.40 4.63 -12.27
CA GLY A 326 -12.46 4.44 -11.28
C GLY A 326 -13.45 5.60 -11.19
N ALA A 327 -12.95 6.85 -11.25
CA ALA A 327 -13.83 8.02 -11.24
C ALA A 327 -14.71 8.09 -12.52
N TYR A 328 -14.17 7.75 -13.69
CA TYR A 328 -14.99 7.64 -14.90
C TYR A 328 -16.06 6.53 -14.78
N VAL A 329 -15.73 5.39 -14.15
CA VAL A 329 -16.73 4.35 -13.86
C VAL A 329 -17.87 4.88 -12.99
N SER A 330 -17.54 5.66 -11.95
CA SER A 330 -18.55 6.25 -11.05
C SER A 330 -19.47 7.24 -11.77
N ILE A 331 -18.89 8.07 -12.65
CA ILE A 331 -19.67 8.97 -13.52
C ILE A 331 -20.56 8.16 -14.46
N GLY A 332 -20.02 7.14 -15.15
CA GLY A 332 -20.77 6.27 -16.05
C GLY A 332 -21.92 5.54 -15.36
N LYS A 333 -21.69 5.05 -14.14
CA LYS A 333 -22.72 4.41 -13.31
C LYS A 333 -23.88 5.37 -12.99
N TYR A 334 -23.57 6.61 -12.59
CA TYR A 334 -24.58 7.63 -12.36
C TYR A 334 -25.39 7.90 -13.64
N LEU A 335 -24.72 8.11 -14.78
CA LEU A 335 -25.36 8.39 -16.05
C LEU A 335 -26.27 7.24 -16.52
N ASN A 336 -25.82 6.00 -16.37
CA ASN A 336 -26.65 4.82 -16.65
C ASN A 336 -27.90 4.75 -15.76
N ALA A 337 -27.75 5.00 -14.45
CA ALA A 337 -28.86 5.00 -13.50
C ALA A 337 -29.93 6.06 -13.82
N HIS A 338 -29.56 7.11 -14.58
CA HIS A 338 -30.46 8.19 -15.02
C HIS A 338 -30.84 8.14 -16.50
N GLY A 339 -30.62 6.99 -17.18
CA GLY A 339 -30.98 6.78 -18.57
C GLY A 339 -30.16 7.57 -19.62
N ARG A 340 -29.03 8.19 -19.20
CA ARG A 340 -28.14 8.97 -20.07
C ARG A 340 -27.08 8.06 -20.71
N TYR A 341 -27.55 7.03 -21.41
CA TYR A 341 -26.71 5.91 -21.87
C TYR A 341 -25.61 6.29 -22.86
N SER A 342 -25.88 7.26 -23.78
CA SER A 342 -24.86 7.73 -24.72
C SER A 342 -23.71 8.44 -24.04
N GLU A 343 -24.01 9.30 -23.05
CA GLU A 343 -22.98 9.99 -22.28
C GLU A 343 -22.23 9.02 -21.37
N ALA A 344 -22.91 7.99 -20.83
CA ALA A 344 -22.28 6.92 -20.08
C ALA A 344 -21.28 6.15 -20.95
N LEU A 345 -21.65 5.81 -22.20
CA LEU A 345 -20.79 5.12 -23.15
C LEU A 345 -19.50 5.91 -23.42
N ASP A 346 -19.62 7.21 -23.74
CA ASP A 346 -18.44 8.09 -23.95
C ASP A 346 -17.53 8.17 -22.73
N THR A 347 -18.13 8.21 -21.54
CA THR A 347 -17.40 8.29 -20.28
C THR A 347 -16.67 6.97 -19.97
N LEU A 348 -17.33 5.85 -20.15
CA LEU A 348 -16.77 4.52 -19.89
C LEU A 348 -15.68 4.14 -20.90
N THR A 349 -15.77 4.62 -22.14
CA THR A 349 -14.70 4.50 -23.14
C THR A 349 -13.43 5.21 -22.65
N LYS A 350 -13.56 6.40 -22.05
CA LYS A 350 -12.40 7.10 -21.43
C LYS A 350 -11.81 6.32 -20.25
N ALA A 351 -12.65 5.62 -19.47
CA ALA A 351 -12.16 4.75 -18.42
C ALA A 351 -11.33 3.60 -18.98
N LEU A 352 -11.79 2.98 -20.07
CA LEU A 352 -11.08 1.89 -20.73
C LEU A 352 -9.75 2.38 -21.34
N ASP A 353 -9.71 3.58 -21.93
CA ASP A 353 -8.48 4.21 -22.41
C ASP A 353 -7.43 4.44 -21.29
N CYS A 354 -7.90 4.80 -20.09
CA CYS A 354 -6.99 4.93 -18.94
C CYS A 354 -6.37 3.58 -18.55
N VAL A 355 -7.14 2.49 -18.55
CA VAL A 355 -6.65 1.14 -18.27
C VAL A 355 -5.67 0.69 -19.35
N ASN A 356 -5.96 0.95 -20.63
CA ASN A 356 -5.08 0.64 -21.76
C ASN A 356 -3.74 1.37 -21.64
N ARG A 357 -3.76 2.67 -21.39
CA ARG A 357 -2.55 3.47 -21.21
C ARG A 357 -1.71 2.98 -20.02
N HIS A 358 -2.35 2.63 -18.90
CA HIS A 358 -1.68 2.08 -17.75
C HIS A 358 -0.99 0.75 -18.10
N HIS A 359 -1.67 -0.15 -18.78
CA HIS A 359 -1.13 -1.43 -19.21
C HIS A 359 0.10 -1.27 -20.12
N ILE A 360 0.03 -0.41 -21.13
CA ILE A 360 1.14 -0.13 -22.04
C ILE A 360 2.33 0.46 -21.27
N LEU A 361 2.08 1.39 -20.36
CA LEU A 361 3.12 2.09 -19.61
C LEU A 361 3.95 1.17 -18.70
N TYR A 362 3.29 0.25 -18.00
CA TYR A 362 3.94 -0.54 -16.96
C TYR A 362 4.28 -1.98 -17.38
N TYR A 363 3.56 -2.54 -18.34
CA TYR A 363 3.75 -3.94 -18.73
C TYR A 363 4.38 -4.11 -20.11
N HIS A 364 4.56 -3.03 -20.88
CA HIS A 364 5.14 -3.03 -22.24
C HIS A 364 4.53 -4.07 -23.17
N HIS A 365 3.33 -4.55 -22.88
CA HIS A 365 2.68 -5.59 -23.64
C HIS A 365 1.87 -5.05 -24.78
N GLU A 366 1.83 -5.85 -25.78
CA GLU A 366 1.14 -5.70 -27.05
C GLU A 366 -0.20 -4.99 -26.85
N ALA A 367 -0.26 -3.75 -27.31
CA ALA A 367 -1.48 -2.97 -27.40
C ALA A 367 -2.61 -3.78 -28.07
N ASP A 368 -2.26 -4.67 -29.00
CA ASP A 368 -3.15 -5.57 -29.71
C ASP A 368 -4.05 -6.42 -28.81
N THR A 369 -3.60 -6.80 -27.62
CA THR A 369 -4.39 -7.66 -26.74
C THR A 369 -5.53 -6.88 -26.06
N LEU A 370 -5.27 -5.63 -25.67
CA LEU A 370 -6.29 -4.76 -25.08
C LEU A 370 -7.17 -4.11 -26.14
N ASP A 371 -6.65 -3.81 -27.32
CA ASP A 371 -7.42 -3.27 -28.44
C ASP A 371 -8.55 -4.22 -28.84
N LYS A 372 -8.32 -5.53 -28.85
CA LYS A 372 -9.36 -6.54 -29.11
C LYS A 372 -10.48 -6.57 -28.05
N LEU A 373 -10.18 -6.13 -26.81
CA LEU A 373 -11.17 -6.03 -25.74
C LEU A 373 -11.84 -4.66 -25.69
N HIS A 374 -11.19 -3.65 -26.25
CA HIS A 374 -11.64 -2.28 -26.28
C HIS A 374 -12.62 -2.03 -27.43
N THR A 375 -12.37 -2.62 -28.59
CA THR A 375 -13.18 -2.44 -29.77
C THR A 375 -14.26 -3.52 -29.89
N PHE A 376 -15.49 -3.10 -30.15
CA PHE A 376 -16.57 -3.97 -30.51
C PHE A 376 -16.90 -3.73 -32.01
N ALA A 377 -16.82 -4.78 -32.83
CA ALA A 377 -17.24 -4.73 -34.19
C ALA A 377 -18.76 -5.04 -34.27
N GLU A 378 -19.55 -4.15 -34.84
CA GLU A 378 -20.97 -4.37 -35.01
C GLU A 378 -21.21 -5.64 -35.86
N GLY A 379 -22.02 -6.58 -35.34
CA GLY A 379 -22.26 -7.88 -35.99
C GLY A 379 -21.32 -9.02 -35.55
N ASP A 380 -20.28 -8.75 -34.74
CA ASP A 380 -19.50 -9.81 -34.14
C ASP A 380 -20.26 -10.44 -32.97
N THR A 381 -20.69 -11.69 -33.15
CA THR A 381 -21.45 -12.45 -32.14
C THR A 381 -20.63 -13.53 -31.46
N THR A 382 -19.36 -13.70 -31.84
CA THR A 382 -18.47 -14.70 -31.28
C THR A 382 -17.62 -14.09 -30.16
N TYR A 383 -17.98 -14.38 -28.91
CA TYR A 383 -17.16 -14.09 -27.77
C TYR A 383 -16.25 -15.29 -27.47
N THR A 384 -14.95 -15.07 -27.45
CA THR A 384 -13.94 -16.14 -27.26
C THR A 384 -13.27 -16.12 -25.89
N GLY A 385 -13.75 -15.32 -24.94
CA GLY A 385 -13.16 -15.13 -23.63
C GLY A 385 -12.29 -13.86 -23.54
N VAL A 386 -11.58 -13.72 -22.42
CA VAL A 386 -10.65 -12.61 -22.17
C VAL A 386 -9.20 -13.16 -22.15
N PRO A 387 -8.58 -13.43 -23.31
CA PRO A 387 -7.32 -14.18 -23.39
C PRO A 387 -6.17 -13.53 -22.60
N TRP A 388 -6.16 -12.21 -22.51
CA TRP A 388 -5.11 -11.47 -21.81
C TRP A 388 -5.17 -11.60 -20.28
N ILE A 389 -6.35 -11.91 -19.70
CA ILE A 389 -6.48 -12.18 -18.26
C ILE A 389 -5.91 -13.56 -17.92
N ALA A 390 -6.05 -14.52 -18.82
CA ALA A 390 -5.52 -15.87 -18.68
C ALA A 390 -4.00 -15.97 -18.93
N GLN A 391 -3.36 -14.91 -19.42
CA GLN A 391 -1.90 -14.89 -19.64
C GLN A 391 -1.17 -14.65 -18.34
N GLU A 392 -0.21 -15.51 -17.98
CA GLU A 392 0.57 -15.44 -16.73
C GLU A 392 1.28 -14.10 -16.50
N ASN A 393 1.51 -13.33 -17.55
CA ASN A 393 2.25 -12.07 -17.53
C ASN A 393 1.37 -10.82 -17.42
N VAL A 394 0.04 -10.95 -17.44
CA VAL A 394 -0.85 -9.79 -17.35
C VAL A 394 -1.21 -9.52 -15.90
N LYS A 395 -0.56 -8.53 -15.34
CA LYS A 395 -0.78 -8.05 -13.94
C LYS A 395 -1.71 -6.84 -13.88
N THR A 396 -2.44 -6.54 -14.93
CA THR A 396 -3.46 -5.48 -14.92
C THR A 396 -4.56 -5.83 -13.94
N VAL A 397 -4.98 -4.89 -13.12
CA VAL A 397 -6.02 -5.10 -12.12
C VAL A 397 -7.36 -5.33 -12.81
N PRO A 398 -7.91 -6.55 -12.74
CA PRO A 398 -9.14 -6.89 -13.44
C PRO A 398 -10.37 -6.17 -12.86
N GLU A 399 -10.27 -5.63 -11.63
CA GLU A 399 -11.37 -4.98 -10.92
C GLU A 399 -12.02 -3.84 -11.74
N TRP A 400 -11.22 -2.88 -12.22
CA TRP A 400 -11.78 -1.78 -13.01
C TRP A 400 -12.27 -2.22 -14.37
N ILE A 401 -11.60 -3.18 -15.01
CA ILE A 401 -12.05 -3.71 -16.30
C ILE A 401 -13.39 -4.40 -16.13
N SER A 402 -13.58 -5.20 -15.09
CA SER A 402 -14.87 -5.83 -14.81
C SER A 402 -15.97 -4.78 -14.62
N ARG A 403 -15.73 -3.74 -13.82
CA ARG A 403 -16.68 -2.66 -13.59
C ARG A 403 -16.98 -1.84 -14.82
N ILE A 404 -15.97 -1.54 -15.64
CA ILE A 404 -16.15 -0.85 -16.92
C ILE A 404 -17.05 -1.70 -17.85
N ARG A 405 -16.74 -3.00 -18.01
CA ARG A 405 -17.51 -3.91 -18.88
C ARG A 405 -18.94 -4.13 -18.39
N GLU A 406 -19.16 -4.23 -17.08
CA GLU A 406 -20.48 -4.23 -16.47
C GLU A 406 -21.29 -3.00 -16.90
N GLN A 407 -20.73 -1.81 -16.73
CA GLN A 407 -21.42 -0.55 -17.03
C GLN A 407 -21.59 -0.29 -18.53
N LEU A 408 -20.64 -0.70 -19.38
CA LEU A 408 -20.78 -0.68 -20.84
C LEU A 408 -21.94 -1.57 -21.29
N SER A 409 -22.09 -2.77 -20.72
CA SER A 409 -23.22 -3.66 -21.00
C SER A 409 -24.55 -2.96 -20.72
N VAL A 410 -24.66 -2.24 -19.59
CA VAL A 410 -25.88 -1.46 -19.25
C VAL A 410 -26.11 -0.34 -20.26
N SER A 411 -25.07 0.42 -20.62
CA SER A 411 -25.19 1.51 -21.60
C SER A 411 -25.68 0.99 -22.96
N TYR A 412 -25.08 -0.08 -23.49
CA TYR A 412 -25.48 -0.68 -24.78
C TYR A 412 -26.88 -1.26 -24.72
N ALA A 413 -27.29 -1.91 -23.62
CA ALA A 413 -28.67 -2.38 -23.45
C ALA A 413 -29.68 -1.22 -23.51
N GLY A 414 -29.38 -0.11 -22.80
CA GLY A 414 -30.24 1.09 -22.83
C GLY A 414 -30.34 1.77 -24.18
N LEU A 415 -29.31 1.61 -25.04
CA LEU A 415 -29.32 2.09 -26.44
C LEU A 415 -29.93 1.08 -27.41
N GLY A 416 -30.42 -0.08 -26.96
CA GLY A 416 -30.98 -1.13 -27.82
C GLY A 416 -29.93 -1.96 -28.58
N MET A 417 -28.65 -1.78 -28.31
CA MET A 417 -27.53 -2.47 -28.98
C MET A 417 -27.25 -3.82 -28.31
N LYS A 418 -28.13 -4.79 -28.52
CA LYS A 418 -28.12 -6.08 -27.80
C LYS A 418 -26.78 -6.82 -27.89
N TYR A 419 -26.23 -6.97 -29.11
CA TYR A 419 -24.98 -7.73 -29.29
C TYR A 419 -23.81 -7.11 -28.55
N ALA A 420 -23.68 -5.77 -28.60
CA ALA A 420 -22.63 -5.06 -27.82
C ALA A 420 -22.82 -5.19 -26.31
N SER A 421 -24.08 -5.17 -25.84
CA SER A 421 -24.43 -5.41 -24.46
C SER A 421 -24.01 -6.81 -24.01
N ASP A 422 -24.43 -7.85 -24.78
CA ASP A 422 -24.11 -9.26 -24.45
C ASP A 422 -22.59 -9.52 -24.49
N TYR A 423 -21.86 -8.93 -25.45
CA TYR A 423 -20.41 -9.02 -25.57
C TYR A 423 -19.71 -8.48 -24.27
N ASN A 424 -20.07 -7.27 -23.88
CA ASN A 424 -19.48 -6.68 -22.66
C ASN A 424 -19.88 -7.43 -21.39
N ARG A 425 -21.11 -7.94 -21.33
CA ARG A 425 -21.59 -8.75 -20.20
C ARG A 425 -20.81 -10.06 -20.07
N ASN A 426 -20.52 -10.72 -21.18
CA ASN A 426 -19.76 -11.98 -21.19
C ASN A 426 -18.34 -11.74 -20.69
N ILE A 427 -17.66 -10.67 -21.13
CA ILE A 427 -16.34 -10.29 -20.62
C ILE A 427 -16.39 -10.05 -19.10
N TYR A 428 -17.38 -9.30 -18.63
CA TYR A 428 -17.59 -9.07 -17.20
C TYR A 428 -17.74 -10.37 -16.42
N LEU A 429 -18.56 -11.30 -16.90
CA LEU A 429 -18.78 -12.60 -16.24
C LEU A 429 -17.52 -13.47 -16.23
N ASP A 430 -16.75 -13.49 -17.33
CA ASP A 430 -15.49 -14.22 -17.40
C ASP A 430 -14.48 -13.69 -16.39
N ILE A 431 -14.37 -12.36 -16.24
CA ILE A 431 -13.48 -11.76 -15.24
C ILE A 431 -13.89 -12.14 -13.81
N LEU A 432 -15.20 -12.24 -13.52
CA LEU A 432 -15.69 -12.65 -12.21
C LEU A 432 -15.41 -14.12 -11.88
N ASN A 433 -15.30 -14.98 -12.91
CA ASN A 433 -15.04 -16.41 -12.76
C ASN A 433 -13.53 -16.73 -12.71
N PHE A 434 -12.67 -15.79 -13.07
CA PHE A 434 -11.21 -15.90 -13.02
C PHE A 434 -10.69 -15.58 -11.62
#